data_8c386d6d99ac02a40d4f4362e0fb6fde
#
_entry.id   8c386d6d99ac02a40d4f4362e0fb6fde
#
_cell.length_a   1.000
_cell.length_b   1.000
_cell.length_c   1.000
_cell.angle_alpha   90.00
_cell.angle_beta   90.00
_cell.angle_gamma   90.00
#
_symmetry.space_group_name_H-M   'P 1'
#
loop_
_entity.id
_entity.type
_entity.pdbx_description
1 polymer ?
#
loop_
_entity_poly.entity_id
_entity_poly.type
_entity_poly.pdbx_seq_one_letter_code
_entity_poly.pdbx_strand_id
1 'polypeptide(L)'
;SKGIIEKCMETNPKAMVGYGPDGGYPEGFGYWGYGTSFQVMLIAALESAFGTDNGLSQAPGFKKSARFMQYMTAPSGDCFCFSDSPVEAECNMMMFWFAGKEKDLSLLWIERQYLDRPDMQFAEDRLLPSLMVFCSQLDLNRIGKPKKNFWFNRGDTPVFIYRGGWDSKKDTYLGVKGGSPSTSHAHMDAGSFIFERDGVRWAMDLGMQSYITLESKGVDLWNMSQNGQRWEVFRLSNVAHNTLTINGERHLVESNAPITRTFESKKQKGAEV
;
A
#
# COMPACT_ATOMS: atom_id res chain seq x y z
N SER A 1 7.36 22.10 -23.15
CA SER A 1 7.53 20.65 -22.88
C SER A 1 8.90 20.31 -22.26
N LYS A 2 10.04 20.78 -22.80
CA LYS A 2 11.39 20.49 -22.26
C LYS A 2 11.50 20.88 -20.79
N GLY A 3 11.16 22.11 -20.42
CA GLY A 3 11.23 22.57 -19.02
C GLY A 3 10.36 21.79 -18.05
N ILE A 4 9.22 21.22 -18.49
CA ILE A 4 8.38 20.35 -17.65
C ILE A 4 9.13 19.05 -17.36
N ILE A 5 9.72 18.41 -18.38
CA ILE A 5 10.48 17.17 -18.21
C ILE A 5 11.68 17.41 -17.27
N GLU A 6 12.44 18.49 -17.51
CA GLU A 6 13.57 18.86 -16.64
C GLU A 6 13.13 19.04 -15.18
N LYS A 7 11.99 19.71 -14.96
CA LYS A 7 11.43 19.89 -13.61
C LYS A 7 10.98 18.57 -12.98
N CYS A 8 10.33 17.71 -13.75
CA CYS A 8 9.99 16.36 -13.28
C CYS A 8 11.22 15.56 -12.86
N MET A 9 12.28 15.60 -13.66
CA MET A 9 13.53 14.89 -13.35
C MET A 9 14.24 15.44 -12.13
N GLU A 10 14.13 16.73 -11.85
CA GLU A 10 14.67 17.37 -10.65
C GLU A 10 13.89 17.01 -9.38
N THR A 11 12.56 16.98 -9.47
CA THR A 11 11.68 16.91 -8.29
C THR A 11 11.25 15.49 -7.96
N ASN A 12 11.06 14.64 -8.95
CA ASN A 12 10.55 13.28 -8.78
C ASN A 12 11.39 12.40 -7.84
N PRO A 13 12.76 12.42 -7.87
CA PRO A 13 13.57 11.66 -6.94
C PRO A 13 13.26 11.94 -5.46
N LYS A 14 12.75 13.14 -5.13
CA LYS A 14 12.38 13.50 -3.74
C LYS A 14 11.19 12.68 -3.25
N ALA A 15 10.20 12.45 -4.11
CA ALA A 15 9.05 11.61 -3.79
C ALA A 15 9.43 10.11 -3.73
N MET A 16 10.40 9.70 -4.52
CA MET A 16 10.83 8.30 -4.58
C MET A 16 11.56 7.82 -3.33
N VAL A 17 12.01 8.71 -2.45
CA VAL A 17 12.60 8.35 -1.14
C VAL A 17 11.60 7.52 -0.31
N GLY A 18 10.31 7.78 -0.44
CA GLY A 18 9.25 7.09 0.30
C GLY A 18 9.19 5.56 0.08
N TYR A 19 9.77 5.03 -1.00
CA TYR A 19 9.84 3.57 -1.23
C TYR A 19 10.99 2.88 -0.49
N GLY A 20 11.93 3.64 0.03
CA GLY A 20 13.12 3.11 0.71
C GLY A 20 12.81 2.52 2.08
N PRO A 21 13.67 1.60 2.55
CA PRO A 21 14.70 0.85 1.82
C PRO A 21 14.15 -0.44 1.16
N ASP A 22 12.98 -0.92 1.58
CA ASP A 22 12.49 -2.28 1.32
C ASP A 22 11.23 -2.33 0.45
N GLY A 23 10.72 -1.18 -0.01
CA GLY A 23 9.55 -1.08 -0.87
C GLY A 23 8.22 -0.91 -0.12
N GLY A 24 8.24 -0.66 1.19
CA GLY A 24 7.05 -0.21 1.90
C GLY A 24 6.65 1.19 1.43
N TYR A 25 5.34 1.47 1.45
CA TYR A 25 4.85 2.80 1.09
C TYR A 25 4.19 3.45 2.30
N PRO A 26 4.67 4.60 2.76
CA PRO A 26 4.30 5.13 4.07
C PRO A 26 2.81 5.51 4.19
N GLU A 27 2.18 5.87 3.10
CA GLU A 27 0.80 6.33 3.04
C GLU A 27 -0.22 5.21 2.73
N GLY A 28 0.23 3.95 2.71
CA GLY A 28 -0.64 2.78 2.58
C GLY A 28 -1.04 2.42 1.15
N PHE A 29 -2.01 1.50 1.06
CA PHE A 29 -2.45 0.85 -0.19
C PHE A 29 -2.97 1.85 -1.22
N GLY A 30 -3.90 2.73 -0.83
CA GLY A 30 -4.55 3.66 -1.75
C GLY A 30 -3.57 4.62 -2.41
N TYR A 31 -2.71 5.23 -1.60
CA TYR A 31 -1.73 6.20 -2.10
C TYR A 31 -0.56 5.56 -2.85
N TRP A 32 -0.19 4.30 -2.53
CA TRP A 32 0.70 3.56 -3.40
C TRP A 32 0.09 3.41 -4.79
N GLY A 33 -1.17 2.98 -4.86
CA GLY A 33 -1.89 2.85 -6.14
C GLY A 33 -1.89 4.16 -6.93
N TYR A 34 -2.21 5.27 -6.27
CA TYR A 34 -2.27 6.58 -6.92
C TYR A 34 -0.88 7.09 -7.35
N GLY A 35 0.04 7.25 -6.40
CA GLY A 35 1.35 7.87 -6.66
C GLY A 35 2.24 7.01 -7.55
N THR A 36 2.28 5.69 -7.31
CA THR A 36 3.08 4.76 -8.08
C THR A 36 2.60 4.64 -9.52
N SER A 37 1.29 4.79 -9.76
CA SER A 37 0.77 4.78 -11.13
C SER A 37 1.36 5.90 -11.99
N PHE A 38 1.39 7.12 -11.47
CA PHE A 38 2.00 8.24 -12.21
C PHE A 38 3.52 8.09 -12.31
N GLN A 39 4.15 7.53 -11.29
CA GLN A 39 5.59 7.25 -11.32
C GLN A 39 5.95 6.26 -12.43
N VAL A 40 5.22 5.14 -12.53
CA VAL A 40 5.41 4.13 -13.58
C VAL A 40 5.13 4.73 -14.96
N MET A 41 4.07 5.51 -15.09
CA MET A 41 3.73 6.18 -16.36
C MET A 41 4.85 7.13 -16.82
N LEU A 42 5.43 7.91 -15.90
CA LEU A 42 6.56 8.78 -16.21
C LEU A 42 7.77 7.96 -16.67
N ILE A 43 8.14 6.91 -15.94
CA ILE A 43 9.27 6.02 -16.28
C ILE A 43 9.05 5.39 -17.65
N ALA A 44 7.88 4.81 -17.90
CA ALA A 44 7.56 4.16 -19.18
C ALA A 44 7.58 5.13 -20.35
N ALA A 45 7.08 6.36 -20.14
CA ALA A 45 7.12 7.41 -21.16
C ALA A 45 8.55 7.84 -21.49
N LEU A 46 9.41 8.01 -20.48
CA LEU A 46 10.82 8.36 -20.67
C LEU A 46 11.58 7.24 -21.38
N GLU A 47 11.39 5.99 -20.98
CA GLU A 47 12.00 4.85 -21.65
C GLU A 47 11.57 4.74 -23.12
N SER A 48 10.28 4.94 -23.40
CA SER A 48 9.73 4.89 -24.75
C SER A 48 10.27 6.02 -25.64
N ALA A 49 10.36 7.25 -25.10
CA ALA A 49 10.74 8.42 -25.88
C ALA A 49 12.26 8.61 -26.01
N PHE A 50 13.02 8.22 -24.99
CA PHE A 50 14.45 8.54 -24.89
C PHE A 50 15.34 7.29 -24.69
N GLY A 51 14.76 6.11 -24.55
CA GLY A 51 15.50 4.86 -24.29
C GLY A 51 16.06 4.76 -22.87
N THR A 52 15.71 5.69 -21.98
CA THR A 52 16.20 5.72 -20.61
C THR A 52 15.23 6.45 -19.69
N ASP A 53 15.09 5.98 -18.45
CA ASP A 53 14.38 6.66 -17.37
C ASP A 53 15.32 7.48 -16.47
N ASN A 54 16.59 7.63 -16.87
CA ASN A 54 17.65 8.29 -16.10
C ASN A 54 17.79 7.76 -14.67
N GLY A 55 17.53 6.46 -14.46
CA GLY A 55 17.71 5.79 -13.18
C GLY A 55 16.55 5.94 -12.20
N LEU A 56 15.43 6.54 -12.58
CA LEU A 56 14.26 6.65 -11.70
C LEU A 56 13.78 5.29 -11.20
N SER A 57 13.72 4.28 -12.06
CA SER A 57 13.31 2.92 -11.65
C SER A 57 14.31 2.22 -10.72
N GLN A 58 15.52 2.76 -10.57
CA GLN A 58 16.54 2.21 -9.66
C GLN A 58 16.50 2.82 -8.26
N ALA A 59 15.57 3.75 -8.00
CA ALA A 59 15.41 4.32 -6.65
C ALA A 59 15.27 3.22 -5.59
N PRO A 60 15.93 3.36 -4.42
CA PRO A 60 15.88 2.34 -3.37
C PRO A 60 14.46 1.95 -3.00
N GLY A 61 14.16 0.66 -3.02
CA GLY A 61 12.85 0.12 -2.67
C GLY A 61 11.80 0.18 -3.78
N PHE A 62 11.93 1.04 -4.79
CA PHE A 62 10.86 1.27 -5.77
C PHE A 62 10.35 -0.03 -6.42
N LYS A 63 11.23 -0.81 -7.05
CA LYS A 63 10.82 -2.06 -7.69
C LYS A 63 10.33 -3.12 -6.70
N LYS A 64 10.83 -3.10 -5.47
CA LYS A 64 10.37 -3.99 -4.40
C LYS A 64 8.97 -3.65 -3.91
N SER A 65 8.49 -2.43 -4.15
CA SER A 65 7.19 -1.96 -3.65
C SER A 65 6.00 -2.69 -4.28
N ALA A 66 6.17 -3.35 -5.40
CA ALA A 66 5.16 -4.26 -5.93
C ALA A 66 4.82 -5.41 -4.95
N ARG A 67 5.79 -5.88 -4.17
CA ARG A 67 5.51 -6.86 -3.12
C ARG A 67 4.69 -6.27 -1.99
N PHE A 68 4.95 -5.03 -1.58
CA PHE A 68 4.08 -4.32 -0.63
C PHE A 68 2.64 -4.38 -1.13
N MET A 69 2.38 -3.89 -2.33
CA MET A 69 1.03 -3.85 -2.92
C MET A 69 0.36 -5.24 -2.91
N GLN A 70 1.08 -6.27 -3.35
CA GLN A 70 0.58 -7.63 -3.40
C GLN A 70 0.20 -8.17 -2.01
N TYR A 71 1.03 -7.91 -0.99
CA TYR A 71 0.76 -8.41 0.37
C TYR A 71 -0.31 -7.62 1.10
N MET A 72 -0.55 -6.36 0.72
CA MET A 72 -1.58 -5.53 1.34
C MET A 72 -3.01 -6.01 1.08
N THR A 73 -3.26 -6.78 0.02
CA THR A 73 -4.58 -7.38 -0.24
C THR A 73 -4.73 -8.68 0.53
N ALA A 74 -5.70 -8.73 1.43
CA ALA A 74 -6.01 -9.89 2.26
C ALA A 74 -6.81 -10.97 1.51
N PRO A 75 -6.98 -12.18 2.07
CA PRO A 75 -7.76 -13.26 1.45
C PRO A 75 -9.23 -12.92 1.21
N SER A 76 -9.83 -12.04 2.02
CA SER A 76 -11.20 -11.55 1.81
C SER A 76 -11.37 -10.80 0.50
N GLY A 77 -10.32 -10.17 -0.02
CA GLY A 77 -10.34 -9.21 -1.12
C GLY A 77 -10.25 -7.76 -0.66
N ASP A 78 -10.31 -7.52 0.66
CA ASP A 78 -10.07 -6.20 1.25
C ASP A 78 -8.59 -5.96 1.47
N CYS A 79 -8.17 -4.69 1.56
CA CYS A 79 -6.78 -4.39 1.88
C CYS A 79 -6.53 -4.22 3.40
N PHE A 80 -5.26 -4.20 3.79
CA PHE A 80 -4.84 -3.62 5.07
C PHE A 80 -4.85 -2.11 4.93
N CYS A 81 -5.98 -1.50 5.28
CA CYS A 81 -6.35 -0.14 4.93
C CYS A 81 -5.88 0.91 5.95
N PHE A 82 -4.64 0.81 6.45
CA PHE A 82 -4.08 1.87 7.29
C PHE A 82 -3.90 3.17 6.49
N SER A 83 -3.74 4.27 7.20
CA SER A 83 -3.70 5.63 6.65
C SER A 83 -4.97 5.94 5.86
N ASP A 84 -4.95 6.95 4.99
CA ASP A 84 -6.13 7.32 4.19
C ASP A 84 -6.34 6.34 3.01
N SER A 85 -6.43 5.04 3.31
CA SER A 85 -6.68 3.98 2.32
C SER A 85 -8.14 3.50 2.36
N PRO A 86 -8.73 3.11 1.21
CA PRO A 86 -10.03 2.45 1.18
C PRO A 86 -9.94 1.07 1.84
N VAL A 87 -11.08 0.51 2.24
CA VAL A 87 -11.14 -0.87 2.76
C VAL A 87 -11.03 -1.88 1.62
N GLU A 88 -11.76 -1.66 0.55
CA GLU A 88 -11.77 -2.55 -0.62
C GLU A 88 -10.48 -2.41 -1.43
N ALA A 89 -9.88 -3.54 -1.78
CA ALA A 89 -8.75 -3.56 -2.68
C ALA A 89 -9.22 -3.56 -4.14
N GLU A 90 -8.46 -2.88 -4.99
CA GLU A 90 -8.72 -2.74 -6.41
C GLU A 90 -7.58 -3.33 -7.23
N CYS A 91 -7.87 -3.67 -8.49
CA CYS A 91 -6.85 -4.06 -9.46
C CYS A 91 -5.91 -2.89 -9.71
N ASN A 92 -4.61 -3.10 -9.54
CA ASN A 92 -3.63 -2.07 -9.87
C ASN A 92 -2.90 -2.41 -11.17
N MET A 93 -3.18 -1.64 -12.21
CA MET A 93 -2.67 -1.89 -13.56
C MET A 93 -1.15 -1.76 -13.67
N MET A 94 -0.52 -1.03 -12.75
CA MET A 94 0.94 -0.87 -12.76
C MET A 94 1.66 -2.13 -12.30
N MET A 95 0.98 -3.06 -11.61
CA MET A 95 1.55 -4.34 -11.23
C MET A 95 2.03 -5.15 -12.45
N PHE A 96 1.40 -4.97 -13.61
CA PHE A 96 1.82 -5.61 -14.87
C PHE A 96 3.15 -5.06 -15.38
N TRP A 97 3.40 -3.76 -15.22
CA TRP A 97 4.71 -3.17 -15.50
C TRP A 97 5.79 -3.76 -14.59
N PHE A 98 5.53 -3.82 -13.28
CA PHE A 98 6.46 -4.41 -12.32
C PHE A 98 6.75 -5.88 -12.64
N ALA A 99 5.72 -6.67 -12.96
CA ALA A 99 5.89 -8.08 -13.31
C ALA A 99 6.80 -8.27 -14.53
N GLY A 100 6.68 -7.40 -15.52
CA GLY A 100 7.55 -7.40 -16.70
C GLY A 100 8.99 -6.99 -16.38
N LYS A 101 9.16 -5.90 -15.61
CA LYS A 101 10.49 -5.38 -15.23
C LYS A 101 11.27 -6.33 -14.32
N GLU A 102 10.60 -6.94 -13.34
CA GLU A 102 11.21 -7.89 -12.41
C GLU A 102 11.25 -9.33 -12.95
N LYS A 103 10.64 -9.59 -14.11
CA LYS A 103 10.48 -10.93 -14.72
C LYS A 103 9.87 -11.93 -13.72
N ASP A 104 8.91 -11.47 -12.93
CA ASP A 104 8.26 -12.21 -11.86
C ASP A 104 6.74 -12.13 -11.97
N LEU A 105 6.15 -13.07 -12.70
CA LEU A 105 4.70 -13.12 -12.89
C LEU A 105 3.94 -13.45 -11.60
N SER A 106 4.60 -13.95 -10.55
CA SER A 106 3.92 -14.18 -9.27
C SER A 106 3.42 -12.88 -8.60
N LEU A 107 3.94 -11.71 -9.02
CA LEU A 107 3.41 -10.41 -8.61
C LEU A 107 1.95 -10.20 -9.02
N LEU A 108 1.51 -10.86 -10.09
CA LEU A 108 0.16 -10.75 -10.63
C LEU A 108 -0.83 -11.75 -10.02
N TRP A 109 -0.46 -12.47 -8.96
CA TRP A 109 -1.33 -13.49 -8.36
C TRP A 109 -2.67 -12.92 -7.85
N ILE A 110 -2.65 -11.73 -7.27
CA ILE A 110 -3.86 -11.02 -6.83
C ILE A 110 -4.57 -10.40 -8.04
N GLU A 111 -3.83 -9.72 -8.92
CA GLU A 111 -4.38 -9.03 -10.09
C GLU A 111 -5.13 -9.98 -11.03
N ARG A 112 -4.65 -11.22 -11.19
CA ARG A 112 -5.32 -12.24 -11.98
C ARG A 112 -6.77 -12.46 -11.56
N GLN A 113 -7.06 -12.41 -10.25
CA GLN A 113 -8.42 -12.64 -9.76
C GLN A 113 -9.40 -11.57 -10.24
N TYR A 114 -8.92 -10.35 -10.47
CA TYR A 114 -9.73 -9.27 -11.06
C TYR A 114 -9.95 -9.49 -12.56
N LEU A 115 -8.94 -9.96 -13.30
CA LEU A 115 -9.07 -10.23 -14.74
C LEU A 115 -10.09 -11.34 -15.02
N ASP A 116 -10.25 -12.30 -14.13
CA ASP A 116 -11.17 -13.42 -14.25
C ASP A 116 -12.63 -13.04 -13.84
N ARG A 117 -12.85 -11.82 -13.34
CA ARG A 117 -14.18 -11.37 -12.87
C ARG A 117 -15.00 -10.74 -14.01
N PRO A 118 -16.22 -11.25 -14.29
CA PRO A 118 -17.04 -10.71 -15.36
C PRO A 118 -17.68 -9.34 -15.03
N ASP A 119 -17.71 -8.96 -13.75
CA ASP A 119 -18.30 -7.71 -13.24
C ASP A 119 -17.31 -6.54 -13.19
N MET A 120 -16.05 -6.76 -13.57
CA MET A 120 -15.03 -5.70 -13.58
C MET A 120 -15.26 -4.72 -14.73
N GLN A 121 -15.46 -3.46 -14.37
CA GLN A 121 -15.66 -2.37 -15.33
C GLN A 121 -14.33 -1.69 -15.68
N PHE A 122 -13.39 -2.45 -16.24
CA PHE A 122 -12.09 -1.91 -16.67
C PHE A 122 -12.22 -0.74 -17.65
N ALA A 123 -13.28 -0.69 -18.45
CA ALA A 123 -13.46 0.35 -19.45
C ALA A 123 -13.57 1.77 -18.86
N GLU A 124 -13.94 1.89 -17.59
CA GLU A 124 -14.03 3.16 -16.87
C GLU A 124 -12.69 3.60 -16.26
N ASP A 125 -11.71 2.70 -16.17
CA ASP A 125 -10.40 3.04 -15.62
C ASP A 125 -9.55 3.77 -16.68
N ARG A 126 -9.18 5.01 -16.34
CA ARG A 126 -8.32 5.86 -17.18
C ARG A 126 -6.94 5.27 -17.50
N LEU A 127 -6.48 4.28 -16.73
CA LEU A 127 -5.19 3.62 -16.89
C LEU A 127 -5.29 2.31 -17.70
N LEU A 128 -6.49 1.91 -18.13
CA LEU A 128 -6.69 0.71 -18.94
C LEU A 128 -5.77 0.64 -20.18
N PRO A 129 -5.52 1.71 -20.93
CA PRO A 129 -4.58 1.66 -22.06
C PRO A 129 -3.17 1.20 -21.64
N SER A 130 -2.74 1.58 -20.44
CA SER A 130 -1.43 1.18 -19.88
C SER A 130 -1.39 -0.32 -19.57
N LEU A 131 -2.49 -0.87 -19.04
CA LEU A 131 -2.63 -2.31 -18.82
C LEU A 131 -2.40 -3.08 -20.13
N MET A 132 -3.07 -2.68 -21.21
CA MET A 132 -2.93 -3.33 -22.52
C MET A 132 -1.48 -3.31 -23.01
N VAL A 133 -0.80 -2.18 -22.85
CA VAL A 133 0.62 -2.05 -23.25
C VAL A 133 1.51 -2.95 -22.39
N PHE A 134 1.34 -2.94 -21.07
CA PHE A 134 2.20 -3.70 -20.15
C PHE A 134 1.94 -5.21 -20.22
N CYS A 135 0.70 -5.65 -20.50
CA CYS A 135 0.36 -7.06 -20.67
C CYS A 135 0.86 -7.65 -21.99
N SER A 136 1.07 -6.85 -23.03
CA SER A 136 1.31 -7.33 -24.39
C SER A 136 2.50 -8.30 -24.54
N GLN A 137 3.45 -8.25 -23.61
CA GLN A 137 4.65 -9.08 -23.58
C GLN A 137 4.67 -10.12 -22.46
N LEU A 138 3.55 -10.26 -21.71
CA LEU A 138 3.44 -11.17 -20.59
C LEU A 138 2.61 -12.40 -20.95
N ASP A 139 3.12 -13.59 -20.64
CA ASP A 139 2.34 -14.82 -20.73
C ASP A 139 1.54 -15.00 -19.42
N LEU A 140 0.31 -14.46 -19.41
CA LEU A 140 -0.56 -14.48 -18.24
C LEU A 140 -0.95 -15.90 -17.79
N ASN A 141 -0.83 -16.92 -18.66
CA ASN A 141 -1.08 -18.32 -18.27
C ASN A 141 -0.02 -18.87 -17.34
N ARG A 142 1.13 -18.20 -17.24
CA ARG A 142 2.25 -18.59 -16.36
C ARG A 142 2.24 -17.90 -15.01
N ILE A 143 1.18 -17.15 -14.67
CA ILE A 143 1.04 -16.54 -13.36
C ILE A 143 0.97 -17.65 -12.31
N GLY A 144 1.99 -17.70 -11.46
CA GLY A 144 2.09 -18.63 -10.35
C GLY A 144 1.93 -17.94 -9.00
N LYS A 145 1.58 -18.70 -7.97
CA LYS A 145 1.46 -18.15 -6.62
C LYS A 145 2.81 -17.75 -6.03
N PRO A 146 2.83 -16.73 -5.16
CA PRO A 146 4.03 -16.33 -4.44
C PRO A 146 4.56 -17.47 -3.57
N LYS A 147 5.89 -17.55 -3.45
CA LYS A 147 6.56 -18.60 -2.68
C LYS A 147 6.61 -18.33 -1.18
N LYS A 148 6.57 -17.03 -0.81
CA LYS A 148 6.68 -16.61 0.59
C LYS A 148 5.30 -16.27 1.15
N ASN A 149 5.11 -16.54 2.43
CA ASN A 149 3.88 -16.29 3.16
C ASN A 149 3.99 -15.10 4.12
N PHE A 150 5.07 -14.38 4.11
CA PHE A 150 5.27 -13.18 4.92
C PHE A 150 6.05 -12.13 4.15
N TRP A 151 5.83 -10.88 4.53
CA TRP A 151 6.53 -9.71 4.03
C TRP A 151 6.71 -8.69 5.15
N PHE A 152 7.81 -7.96 5.13
CA PHE A 152 8.16 -6.95 6.12
C PHE A 152 8.98 -5.84 5.47
N ASN A 153 8.75 -4.60 5.91
CA ASN A 153 9.59 -3.45 5.56
C ASN A 153 10.02 -2.65 6.78
N ARG A 154 11.10 -1.88 6.61
CA ARG A 154 11.72 -1.04 7.64
C ARG A 154 11.65 0.45 7.30
N GLY A 155 10.79 0.85 6.36
CA GLY A 155 10.59 2.26 5.99
C GLY A 155 9.93 3.09 7.10
N ASP A 156 9.53 4.31 6.77
CA ASP A 156 8.92 5.25 7.72
C ASP A 156 7.63 4.70 8.34
N THR A 157 6.89 3.88 7.60
CA THR A 157 5.76 3.10 8.10
C THR A 157 6.11 1.62 7.97
N PRO A 158 6.73 1.01 9.02
CA PRO A 158 7.04 -0.41 8.98
C PRO A 158 5.76 -1.23 9.09
N VAL A 159 5.67 -2.25 8.23
CA VAL A 159 4.52 -3.16 8.16
C VAL A 159 5.04 -4.59 8.11
N PHE A 160 4.44 -5.46 8.92
CA PHE A 160 4.62 -6.90 8.84
C PHE A 160 3.32 -7.53 8.36
N ILE A 161 3.41 -8.43 7.38
CA ILE A 161 2.27 -9.19 6.89
C ILE A 161 2.61 -10.68 6.87
N TYR A 162 1.70 -11.49 7.41
CA TYR A 162 1.70 -12.94 7.31
C TYR A 162 0.44 -13.43 6.62
N ARG A 163 0.61 -14.40 5.72
CA ARG A 163 -0.47 -15.14 5.06
C ARG A 163 -0.33 -16.63 5.36
N GLY A 164 -1.42 -17.31 5.67
CA GLY A 164 -1.45 -18.77 5.82
C GLY A 164 -1.34 -19.50 4.49
N GLY A 165 -1.77 -18.85 3.41
CA GLY A 165 -1.73 -19.33 2.03
C GLY A 165 -2.10 -18.25 1.04
N TRP A 166 -2.25 -18.66 -0.24
CA TRP A 166 -2.58 -17.79 -1.37
C TRP A 166 -3.78 -18.27 -2.18
N ASP A 167 -4.38 -19.39 -1.79
CA ASP A 167 -5.36 -20.11 -2.63
C ASP A 167 -6.80 -19.98 -2.10
N SER A 168 -6.97 -19.62 -0.84
CA SER A 168 -8.28 -19.66 -0.20
C SER A 168 -8.63 -18.37 0.52
N LYS A 169 -9.90 -17.95 0.38
CA LYS A 169 -10.48 -16.87 1.20
C LYS A 169 -10.51 -17.21 2.70
N LYS A 170 -10.30 -18.47 3.06
CA LYS A 170 -10.22 -18.93 4.45
C LYS A 170 -8.80 -18.91 5.02
N ASP A 171 -7.81 -18.58 4.19
CA ASP A 171 -6.43 -18.48 4.65
C ASP A 171 -6.31 -17.43 5.76
N THR A 172 -5.41 -17.70 6.70
CA THR A 172 -5.09 -16.73 7.76
C THR A 172 -4.37 -15.52 7.17
N TYR A 173 -4.72 -14.34 7.63
CA TYR A 173 -4.00 -13.10 7.33
C TYR A 173 -3.79 -12.29 8.60
N LEU A 174 -2.59 -11.81 8.81
CA LEU A 174 -2.22 -10.90 9.89
C LEU A 174 -1.41 -9.75 9.28
N GLY A 175 -1.92 -8.54 9.40
CA GLY A 175 -1.19 -7.31 9.13
C GLY A 175 -0.91 -6.59 10.43
N VAL A 176 0.32 -6.13 10.65
CA VAL A 176 0.74 -5.33 11.81
C VAL A 176 1.48 -4.11 11.29
N LYS A 177 1.12 -2.94 11.80
CA LYS A 177 1.69 -1.65 11.41
C LYS A 177 2.38 -0.98 12.60
N GLY A 178 3.57 -0.44 12.35
CA GLY A 178 4.24 0.53 13.21
C GLY A 178 4.19 1.95 12.63
N GLY A 179 5.20 2.75 12.92
CA GLY A 179 5.38 4.09 12.39
C GLY A 179 4.83 5.20 13.29
N SER A 180 4.54 6.33 12.70
CA SER A 180 4.20 7.57 13.40
C SER A 180 2.93 8.20 12.84
N PRO A 181 2.10 8.83 13.70
CA PRO A 181 0.99 9.68 13.24
C PRO A 181 1.44 10.93 12.46
N SER A 182 2.71 11.32 12.55
CA SER A 182 3.27 12.47 11.81
C SER A 182 3.51 12.22 10.33
N THR A 183 3.42 10.97 9.87
CA THR A 183 3.52 10.62 8.45
C THR A 183 2.35 11.23 7.67
N SER A 184 2.60 11.68 6.44
CA SER A 184 1.53 12.20 5.57
C SER A 184 0.39 11.19 5.45
N HIS A 185 -0.84 11.67 5.49
CA HIS A 185 -2.07 10.85 5.45
C HIS A 185 -2.22 9.81 6.57
N ALA A 186 -1.36 9.84 7.60
CA ALA A 186 -1.43 8.88 8.69
C ALA A 186 -2.66 9.06 9.58
N HIS A 187 -3.01 7.99 10.27
CA HIS A 187 -3.92 7.94 11.40
C HIS A 187 -3.16 7.75 12.71
N MET A 188 -3.83 7.89 13.85
CA MET A 188 -3.28 7.51 15.15
C MET A 188 -3.41 5.98 15.36
N ASP A 189 -2.74 5.22 14.52
CA ASP A 189 -2.88 3.76 14.36
C ASP A 189 -1.56 3.01 14.54
N ALA A 190 -0.56 3.62 15.18
CA ALA A 190 0.71 2.98 15.48
C ALA A 190 0.49 1.73 16.37
N GLY A 191 1.07 0.60 15.97
CA GLY A 191 0.84 -0.69 16.63
C GLY A 191 -0.48 -1.38 16.25
N SER A 192 -1.25 -0.84 15.31
CA SER A 192 -2.51 -1.44 14.89
C SER A 192 -2.29 -2.72 14.09
N PHE A 193 -3.30 -3.57 14.10
CA PHE A 193 -3.30 -4.82 13.35
C PHE A 193 -4.67 -5.12 12.75
N ILE A 194 -4.67 -5.94 11.70
CA ILE A 194 -5.87 -6.62 11.20
C ILE A 194 -5.64 -8.13 11.21
N PHE A 195 -6.73 -8.88 11.37
CA PHE A 195 -6.67 -10.33 11.42
C PHE A 195 -7.85 -10.97 10.70
N GLU A 196 -7.53 -11.89 9.78
CA GLU A 196 -8.53 -12.72 9.08
C GLU A 196 -8.24 -14.19 9.28
N ARG A 197 -9.30 -14.97 9.38
CA ARG A 197 -9.24 -16.42 9.39
C ARG A 197 -10.61 -17.02 9.06
N ASP A 198 -10.60 -18.15 8.34
CA ASP A 198 -11.78 -18.92 7.99
C ASP A 198 -12.86 -18.11 7.24
N GLY A 199 -12.42 -17.09 6.46
CA GLY A 199 -13.28 -16.21 5.67
C GLY A 199 -13.90 -15.06 6.47
N VAL A 200 -13.47 -14.84 7.71
CA VAL A 200 -13.96 -13.76 8.59
C VAL A 200 -12.81 -12.83 8.94
N ARG A 201 -13.04 -11.52 8.80
CA ARG A 201 -12.14 -10.47 9.31
C ARG A 201 -12.50 -10.18 10.77
N TRP A 202 -11.78 -10.80 11.70
CA TRP A 202 -12.00 -10.73 13.14
C TRP A 202 -11.54 -9.42 13.77
N ALA A 203 -10.45 -8.87 13.28
CA ALA A 203 -9.99 -7.54 13.63
C ALA A 203 -9.91 -6.73 12.32
N MET A 204 -10.69 -5.68 12.24
CA MET A 204 -10.80 -4.83 11.06
C MET A 204 -10.30 -3.41 11.34
N ASP A 205 -9.90 -2.73 10.30
CA ASP A 205 -9.72 -1.29 10.27
C ASP A 205 -10.85 -0.66 9.45
N LEU A 206 -11.24 0.56 9.79
CA LEU A 206 -12.36 1.24 9.12
C LEU A 206 -11.93 2.00 7.86
N GLY A 207 -10.61 2.10 7.63
CA GLY A 207 -10.05 2.84 6.51
C GLY A 207 -10.33 4.34 6.57
N MET A 208 -10.16 5.00 5.44
CA MET A 208 -10.32 6.44 5.33
C MET A 208 -11.75 6.93 5.55
N GLN A 209 -11.86 8.18 5.98
CA GLN A 209 -13.10 8.96 5.91
C GLN A 209 -13.06 9.85 4.66
N SER A 210 -14.17 9.97 3.95
CA SER A 210 -14.24 10.85 2.77
C SER A 210 -13.89 12.30 3.12
N TYR A 211 -12.89 12.87 2.46
CA TYR A 211 -12.45 14.25 2.66
C TYR A 211 -13.58 15.26 2.41
N ILE A 212 -14.33 15.06 1.32
CA ILE A 212 -15.44 15.94 0.95
C ILE A 212 -16.47 16.02 2.08
N THR A 213 -16.76 14.89 2.74
CA THR A 213 -17.73 14.87 3.85
C THR A 213 -17.22 15.58 5.10
N LEU A 214 -15.91 15.63 5.31
CA LEU A 214 -15.30 16.32 6.44
C LEU A 214 -15.13 17.82 6.16
N GLU A 215 -14.54 18.16 5.03
CA GLU A 215 -14.26 19.55 4.62
C GLU A 215 -15.55 20.35 4.40
N SER A 216 -16.61 19.72 3.85
CA SER A 216 -17.92 20.38 3.71
C SER A 216 -18.57 20.74 5.03
N LYS A 217 -18.12 20.15 6.14
CA LYS A 217 -18.53 20.47 7.52
C LYS A 217 -17.57 21.42 8.24
N GLY A 218 -16.55 21.92 7.53
CA GLY A 218 -15.57 22.85 8.08
C GLY A 218 -14.50 22.22 8.96
N VAL A 219 -14.27 20.90 8.84
CA VAL A 219 -13.18 20.23 9.57
C VAL A 219 -11.83 20.63 8.97
N ASP A 220 -10.92 21.14 9.81
CA ASP A 220 -9.52 21.38 9.45
C ASP A 220 -8.75 20.05 9.42
N LEU A 221 -9.00 19.29 8.32
CA LEU A 221 -8.53 17.92 8.15
C LEU A 221 -7.00 17.82 8.04
N TRP A 222 -6.36 18.86 7.51
CA TRP A 222 -4.93 18.83 7.16
C TRP A 222 -4.03 19.37 8.27
N ASN A 223 -4.60 19.77 9.39
CA ASN A 223 -3.86 20.14 10.57
C ASN A 223 -3.41 18.91 11.35
N MET A 224 -2.17 18.51 11.12
CA MET A 224 -1.52 17.32 11.71
C MET A 224 -0.89 17.61 13.09
N SER A 225 -1.07 18.82 13.67
CA SER A 225 -0.58 19.10 15.01
C SER A 225 -1.32 18.26 16.07
N GLN A 226 -0.71 18.05 17.25
CA GLN A 226 -1.30 17.22 18.34
C GLN A 226 -2.75 17.57 18.68
N ASN A 227 -3.12 18.84 18.59
CA ASN A 227 -4.46 19.34 18.92
C ASN A 227 -5.30 19.63 17.65
N GLY A 228 -4.86 19.15 16.46
CA GLY A 228 -5.59 19.35 15.21
C GLY A 228 -6.94 18.63 15.20
N GLN A 229 -7.91 19.21 14.51
CA GLN A 229 -9.25 18.62 14.36
C GLN A 229 -9.24 17.28 13.63
N ARG A 230 -8.19 16.98 12.84
CA ARG A 230 -7.99 15.68 12.22
C ARG A 230 -8.21 14.54 13.22
N TRP A 231 -7.68 14.66 14.40
CA TRP A 231 -7.71 13.62 15.44
C TRP A 231 -9.03 13.54 16.21
N GLU A 232 -9.96 14.46 15.98
CA GLU A 232 -11.34 14.40 16.48
C GLU A 232 -12.23 13.53 15.59
N VAL A 233 -11.81 13.29 14.35
CA VAL A 233 -12.48 12.38 13.43
C VAL A 233 -12.30 10.95 13.93
N PHE A 234 -13.40 10.24 14.19
CA PHE A 234 -13.38 8.91 14.80
C PHE A 234 -12.43 7.95 14.12
N ARG A 235 -12.52 7.83 12.77
CA ARG A 235 -11.70 6.89 11.99
C ARG A 235 -10.21 7.23 11.96
N LEU A 236 -9.82 8.44 12.32
CA LEU A 236 -8.43 8.91 12.27
C LEU A 236 -7.76 8.87 13.65
N SER A 237 -8.57 8.69 14.71
CA SER A 237 -8.14 8.62 16.10
C SER A 237 -7.83 7.17 16.53
N ASN A 238 -6.91 7.01 17.48
CA ASN A 238 -6.51 5.69 18.01
C ASN A 238 -7.67 4.87 18.60
N VAL A 239 -8.76 5.50 18.99
CA VAL A 239 -9.94 4.80 19.53
C VAL A 239 -10.68 3.93 18.50
N ALA A 240 -10.46 4.17 17.21
CA ALA A 240 -11.09 3.42 16.12
C ALA A 240 -10.21 2.28 15.58
N HIS A 241 -8.96 2.18 16.03
CA HIS A 241 -7.99 1.21 15.54
C HIS A 241 -7.72 0.10 16.54
N ASN A 242 -7.25 -1.04 16.06
CA ASN A 242 -6.83 -2.18 16.90
C ASN A 242 -5.43 -1.93 17.47
N THR A 243 -5.30 -0.91 18.31
CA THR A 243 -4.05 -0.47 18.92
C THR A 243 -4.20 -0.19 20.41
N LEU A 244 -3.09 0.04 21.11
CA LEU A 244 -3.14 0.39 22.53
C LEU A 244 -3.54 1.85 22.70
N THR A 245 -4.53 2.08 23.56
CA THR A 245 -4.88 3.42 24.08
C THR A 245 -4.51 3.45 25.55
N ILE A 246 -3.61 4.35 25.95
CA ILE A 246 -3.12 4.48 27.31
C ILE A 246 -3.85 5.62 28.00
N ASN A 247 -4.43 5.35 29.17
CA ASN A 247 -5.21 6.33 29.98
C ASN A 247 -6.38 6.98 29.22
N GLY A 248 -6.84 6.42 28.10
CA GLY A 248 -7.87 7.02 27.26
C GLY A 248 -7.39 8.21 26.42
N GLU A 249 -6.08 8.43 26.35
CA GLU A 249 -5.50 9.58 25.64
C GLU A 249 -5.19 9.23 24.18
N ARG A 250 -5.06 10.28 23.36
CA ARG A 250 -4.62 10.17 21.95
C ARG A 250 -3.14 9.82 21.87
N HIS A 251 -2.74 9.12 20.82
CA HIS A 251 -1.32 8.94 20.51
C HIS A 251 -0.61 10.29 20.35
N LEU A 252 0.65 10.36 20.74
CA LEU A 252 1.47 11.54 20.49
C LEU A 252 1.85 11.59 19.00
N VAL A 253 1.58 12.72 18.34
CA VAL A 253 1.86 12.87 16.89
C VAL A 253 3.35 12.69 16.59
N GLU A 254 4.23 13.18 17.47
CA GLU A 254 5.68 13.08 17.31
C GLU A 254 6.25 11.70 17.70
N SER A 255 5.41 10.79 18.23
CA SER A 255 5.87 9.46 18.61
C SER A 255 6.12 8.56 17.39
N ASN A 256 6.95 7.55 17.59
CA ASN A 256 7.21 6.53 16.58
C ASN A 256 7.25 5.15 17.25
N ALA A 257 6.52 4.21 16.68
CA ALA A 257 6.48 2.82 17.10
C ALA A 257 7.14 1.92 16.03
N PRO A 258 8.45 1.64 16.15
CA PRO A 258 9.11 0.76 15.18
C PRO A 258 8.67 -0.68 15.38
N ILE A 259 8.67 -1.48 14.32
CA ILE A 259 8.65 -2.94 14.46
C ILE A 259 10.06 -3.38 14.83
N THR A 260 10.22 -3.81 16.09
CA THR A 260 11.53 -4.16 16.67
C THR A 260 11.94 -5.60 16.36
N ARG A 261 10.96 -6.49 16.13
CA ARG A 261 11.19 -7.90 15.86
C ARG A 261 10.06 -8.52 15.04
N THR A 262 10.41 -9.47 14.18
CA THR A 262 9.43 -10.32 13.48
C THR A 262 9.59 -11.79 13.88
N PHE A 263 8.48 -12.52 13.92
CA PHE A 263 8.43 -13.93 14.27
C PHE A 263 7.92 -14.74 13.08
N GLU A 264 8.71 -15.70 12.62
CA GLU A 264 8.42 -16.49 11.42
C GLU A 264 8.60 -18.00 11.65
N SER A 265 8.62 -18.44 12.93
CA SER A 265 8.76 -19.85 13.26
C SER A 265 7.49 -20.65 12.96
N LYS A 266 7.58 -21.99 12.98
CA LYS A 266 6.39 -22.85 12.83
C LYS A 266 5.35 -22.61 13.93
N LYS A 267 5.78 -22.20 15.13
CA LYS A 267 4.92 -22.02 16.31
C LYS A 267 4.41 -20.58 16.47
N GLN A 268 5.10 -19.60 15.91
CA GLN A 268 4.79 -18.21 16.16
C GLN A 268 4.96 -17.39 14.89
N LYS A 269 3.96 -16.59 14.56
CA LYS A 269 3.94 -15.62 13.46
C LYS A 269 3.48 -14.29 14.02
N GLY A 270 4.14 -13.22 13.65
CA GLY A 270 3.78 -11.88 14.12
C GLY A 270 4.93 -10.90 14.13
N ALA A 271 4.70 -9.74 14.73
CA ALA A 271 5.68 -8.70 14.94
C ALA A 271 5.53 -8.13 16.36
N GLU A 272 6.61 -7.54 16.84
CA GLU A 272 6.69 -6.76 18.08
C GLU A 272 6.87 -5.29 17.69
N VAL A 273 5.95 -4.45 18.15
CA VAL A 273 5.91 -3.01 17.89
C VAL A 273 6.22 -2.25 19.18
#